data_98a268aebc013916f10293dbcea99d0b
#
_entry.id   98a268aebc013916f10293dbcea99d0b
#
_cell.length_a   1.000
_cell.length_b   1.000
_cell.length_c   1.000
_cell.angle_alpha   90.00
_cell.angle_beta   90.00
_cell.angle_gamma   90.00
#
_symmetry.space_group_name_H-M   'P 1'
#
loop_
_entity.id
_entity.type
_entity.pdbx_description
1 polymer ?
#
loop_
_entity_poly.entity_id
_entity_poly.type
_entity_poly.pdbx_seq_one_letter_code
_entity_poly.pdbx_strand_id
1 'polypeptide(L)'
;MKKHFIQADQLLRDSFKLAWQIYESGFKPDYIVGVWRGGAPIGIAVQEFLEVLGVSSDHIAIRTSYYDGIGSKKNEVQVYGLNYIIKKVQSEDSLLIVDDVYDTGMSVGKVINDLETACKKNMPNIRVATPYFKPKSNKTDRVPEYLSLIHISEPTRPYL
;
A
#
# COMPACT_ATOMS: atom_id res chain seq x y z
N MET A 1 -8.12 -5.78 25.89
CA MET A 1 -8.06 -5.68 24.43
C MET A 1 -7.46 -6.94 23.84
N LYS A 2 -8.21 -7.62 22.99
CA LYS A 2 -7.77 -8.93 22.46
C LYS A 2 -6.81 -8.70 21.29
N LYS A 3 -5.54 -9.03 21.46
CA LYS A 3 -4.54 -8.95 20.38
C LYS A 3 -4.76 -10.08 19.38
N HIS A 4 -4.76 -9.74 18.10
CA HIS A 4 -4.84 -10.72 17.03
C HIS A 4 -3.46 -10.91 16.40
N PHE A 5 -2.94 -12.13 16.48
CA PHE A 5 -1.65 -12.50 15.92
C PHE A 5 -1.85 -13.07 14.51
N ILE A 6 -1.14 -12.49 13.55
CA ILE A 6 -1.19 -12.92 12.16
C ILE A 6 -0.06 -13.90 11.90
N GLN A 7 -0.40 -15.09 11.43
CA GLN A 7 0.58 -16.10 11.04
C GLN A 7 1.10 -15.83 9.62
N ALA A 8 2.35 -16.19 9.36
CA ALA A 8 3.00 -15.93 8.07
C ALA A 8 2.27 -16.60 6.89
N ASP A 9 1.81 -17.83 7.06
CA ASP A 9 1.05 -18.54 6.05
C ASP A 9 -0.34 -17.93 5.81
N GLN A 10 -0.97 -17.39 6.85
CA GLN A 10 -2.23 -16.66 6.73
C GLN A 10 -2.03 -15.35 5.97
N LEU A 11 -0.95 -14.63 6.24
CA LEU A 11 -0.60 -13.42 5.52
C LEU A 11 -0.42 -13.68 4.03
N LEU A 12 0.23 -14.77 3.67
CA LEU A 12 0.43 -15.16 2.27
C LEU A 12 -0.90 -15.47 1.58
N ARG A 13 -1.77 -16.24 2.24
CA ARG A 13 -3.13 -16.53 1.73
C ARG A 13 -3.96 -15.27 1.56
N ASP A 14 -3.91 -14.38 2.52
CA ASP A 14 -4.63 -13.09 2.46
C ASP A 14 -4.09 -12.22 1.33
N SER A 15 -2.79 -12.25 1.08
CA SER A 15 -2.16 -11.55 -0.04
C SER A 15 -2.64 -12.08 -1.39
N PHE A 16 -2.79 -13.38 -1.54
CA PHE A 16 -3.33 -14.01 -2.76
C PHE A 16 -4.83 -13.69 -2.95
N LYS A 17 -5.61 -13.68 -1.87
CA LYS A 17 -7.01 -13.24 -1.94
C LYS A 17 -7.12 -11.79 -2.38
N LEU A 18 -6.23 -10.95 -1.89
CA LEU A 18 -6.14 -9.55 -2.27
C LEU A 18 -5.83 -9.39 -3.76
N ALA A 19 -4.86 -10.16 -4.27
CA ALA A 19 -4.52 -10.19 -5.69
C ALA A 19 -5.69 -10.65 -6.57
N TRP A 20 -6.44 -11.64 -6.11
CA TRP A 20 -7.64 -12.11 -6.80
C TRP A 20 -8.73 -11.03 -6.87
N GLN A 21 -8.96 -10.31 -5.78
CA GLN A 21 -9.90 -9.17 -5.76
C GLN A 21 -9.49 -8.09 -6.77
N ILE A 22 -8.20 -7.77 -6.83
CA ILE A 22 -7.66 -6.81 -7.79
C ILE A 22 -7.92 -7.28 -9.22
N TYR A 23 -7.61 -8.53 -9.51
CA TYR A 23 -7.81 -9.12 -10.83
C TYR A 23 -9.29 -9.12 -11.24
N GLU A 24 -10.19 -9.55 -10.35
CA GLU A 24 -11.64 -9.59 -10.62
C GLU A 24 -12.24 -8.20 -10.83
N SER A 25 -11.68 -7.17 -10.22
CA SER A 25 -12.13 -5.79 -10.39
C SER A 25 -11.83 -5.21 -11.77
N GLY A 26 -10.98 -5.87 -12.56
CA GLY A 26 -10.51 -5.37 -13.85
C GLY A 26 -9.35 -4.38 -13.76
N PHE A 27 -8.91 -4.04 -12.55
CA PHE A 27 -7.76 -3.16 -12.35
C PHE A 27 -6.46 -3.91 -12.68
N LYS A 28 -5.72 -3.39 -13.64
CA LYS A 28 -4.44 -3.98 -14.08
C LYS A 28 -3.33 -2.99 -13.77
N PRO A 29 -2.64 -3.11 -12.63
CA PRO A 29 -1.60 -2.17 -12.28
C PRO A 29 -0.39 -2.28 -13.22
N ASP A 30 0.01 -1.15 -13.79
CA ASP A 30 1.28 -1.03 -14.51
C ASP A 30 2.44 -0.95 -13.52
N TYR A 31 2.18 -0.35 -12.36
CA TYR A 31 3.14 -0.17 -11.28
C TYR A 31 2.58 -0.64 -9.95
N ILE A 32 3.42 -1.31 -9.17
CA ILE A 32 3.15 -1.65 -7.78
C ILE A 32 4.18 -0.94 -6.91
N VAL A 33 3.69 -0.25 -5.88
CA VAL A 33 4.52 0.41 -4.87
C VAL A 33 4.28 -0.29 -3.54
N GLY A 34 5.23 -1.09 -3.10
CA GLY A 34 5.20 -1.73 -1.78
C GLY A 34 5.76 -0.79 -0.72
N VAL A 35 4.98 -0.53 0.32
CA VAL A 35 5.44 0.32 1.42
C VAL A 35 6.31 -0.50 2.36
N TRP A 36 7.59 -0.18 2.40
CA TRP A 36 8.57 -0.87 3.21
C TRP A 36 8.29 -0.65 4.71
N ARG A 37 8.34 -1.66 5.54
CA ARG A 37 8.72 -3.08 5.31
C ARG A 37 7.49 -3.97 5.10
N GLY A 38 6.44 -3.74 5.85
CA GLY A 38 5.29 -4.63 5.94
C GLY A 38 4.58 -4.87 4.61
N GLY A 39 4.52 -3.85 3.77
CA GLY A 39 3.90 -3.95 2.45
C GLY A 39 4.74 -4.69 1.41
N ALA A 40 6.05 -4.84 1.63
CA ALA A 40 6.93 -5.48 0.65
C ALA A 40 6.60 -6.96 0.40
N PRO A 41 6.47 -7.83 1.42
CA PRO A 41 6.10 -9.23 1.19
C PRO A 41 4.74 -9.39 0.52
N ILE A 42 3.78 -8.55 0.88
CA ILE A 42 2.43 -8.56 0.30
C ILE A 42 2.46 -8.11 -1.15
N GLY A 43 3.19 -7.04 -1.44
CA GLY A 43 3.37 -6.53 -2.80
C GLY A 43 4.01 -7.56 -3.72
N ILE A 44 5.01 -8.31 -3.25
CA ILE A 44 5.66 -9.39 -3.98
C ILE A 44 4.65 -10.51 -4.26
N ALA A 45 3.91 -10.97 -3.26
CA ALA A 45 2.91 -12.01 -3.42
C ALA A 45 1.80 -11.61 -4.40
N VAL A 46 1.34 -10.36 -4.32
CA VAL A 46 0.33 -9.81 -5.23
C VAL A 46 0.87 -9.77 -6.65
N GLN A 47 2.08 -9.28 -6.85
CA GLN A 47 2.73 -9.23 -8.15
C GLN A 47 2.85 -10.62 -8.78
N GLU A 48 3.39 -11.59 -8.05
CA GLU A 48 3.56 -12.96 -8.53
C GLU A 48 2.23 -13.59 -8.95
N PHE A 49 1.20 -13.40 -8.15
CA PHE A 49 -0.13 -13.92 -8.44
C PHE A 49 -0.74 -13.26 -9.69
N LEU A 50 -0.64 -11.95 -9.81
CA LEU A 50 -1.14 -11.22 -10.98
C LEU A 50 -0.39 -11.60 -12.25
N GLU A 51 0.92 -11.85 -12.15
CA GLU A 51 1.76 -12.25 -13.27
C GLU A 51 1.35 -13.63 -13.82
N VAL A 52 1.03 -14.57 -12.95
CA VAL A 52 0.46 -15.88 -13.35
C VAL A 52 -0.85 -15.69 -14.12
N LEU A 53 -1.62 -14.67 -13.78
CA LEU A 53 -2.87 -14.34 -14.47
C LEU A 53 -2.68 -13.45 -15.72
N GLY A 54 -1.45 -13.20 -16.13
CA GLY A 54 -1.13 -12.42 -17.32
C GLY A 54 -1.08 -10.91 -17.14
N VAL A 55 -1.09 -10.42 -15.88
CA VAL A 55 -0.94 -8.99 -15.57
C VAL A 55 0.48 -8.74 -15.11
N SER A 56 1.26 -8.06 -15.94
CA SER A 56 2.66 -7.71 -15.65
C SER A 56 2.76 -6.30 -15.10
N SER A 57 3.49 -6.13 -14.01
CA SER A 57 3.67 -4.84 -13.34
C SER A 57 5.13 -4.60 -13.01
N ASP A 58 5.57 -3.36 -13.11
CA ASP A 58 6.86 -2.93 -12.55
C ASP A 58 6.66 -2.66 -11.05
N HIS A 59 7.56 -3.15 -10.20
CA HIS A 59 7.37 -3.12 -8.75
C HIS A 59 8.59 -2.54 -8.06
N ILE A 60 8.37 -1.55 -7.21
CA ILE A 60 9.39 -0.99 -6.32
C ILE A 60 8.90 -0.95 -4.87
N ALA A 61 9.86 -0.94 -3.95
CA ALA A 61 9.59 -0.63 -2.55
C ALA A 61 9.93 0.83 -2.27
N ILE A 62 9.09 1.48 -1.47
CA ILE A 62 9.34 2.82 -0.95
C ILE A 62 9.37 2.75 0.58
N ARG A 63 10.02 3.71 1.19
CA ARG A 63 10.06 3.81 2.65
C ARG A 63 9.32 5.05 3.12
N THR A 64 8.48 4.89 4.14
CA THR A 64 7.90 6.00 4.89
C THR A 64 8.48 6.04 6.30
N SER A 65 8.69 7.23 6.82
CA SER A 65 9.12 7.42 8.21
C SER A 65 8.50 8.69 8.78
N TYR A 66 8.28 8.67 10.11
CA TYR A 66 7.92 9.89 10.82
C TYR A 66 9.18 10.71 11.10
N TYR A 67 9.08 12.01 10.89
CA TYR A 67 10.20 12.92 11.13
C TYR A 67 10.21 13.38 12.58
N ASP A 68 11.32 13.11 13.28
CA ASP A 68 11.55 13.50 14.69
C ASP A 68 12.62 14.61 14.79
N GLY A 69 12.65 15.55 13.85
CA GLY A 69 13.59 16.64 13.84
C GLY A 69 13.32 17.69 14.92
N ILE A 70 14.37 18.30 15.45
CA ILE A 70 14.26 19.44 16.38
C ILE A 70 13.55 20.59 15.64
N GLY A 71 12.38 21.01 16.14
CA GLY A 71 11.59 22.11 15.55
C GLY A 71 10.58 21.68 14.49
N SER A 72 10.47 20.39 14.17
CA SER A 72 9.43 19.89 13.28
C SER A 72 8.13 19.61 14.02
N LYS A 73 7.00 19.73 13.30
CA LYS A 73 5.71 19.29 13.84
C LYS A 73 5.76 17.76 14.06
N LYS A 74 5.42 17.31 15.28
CA LYS A 74 5.23 15.89 15.55
C LYS A 74 4.25 15.30 14.54
N ASN A 75 4.60 14.14 13.96
CA ASN A 75 3.78 13.37 13.00
C ASN A 75 3.89 13.78 11.52
N GLU A 76 4.95 14.45 11.11
CA GLU A 76 5.22 14.63 9.69
C GLU A 76 5.78 13.35 9.10
N VAL A 77 5.13 12.84 8.03
CA VAL A 77 5.58 11.66 7.31
C VAL A 77 6.47 12.08 6.15
N GLN A 78 7.62 11.41 6.01
CA GLN A 78 8.50 11.54 4.85
C GLN A 78 8.51 10.25 4.03
N VAL A 79 8.63 10.41 2.71
CA VAL A 79 8.62 9.30 1.75
C VAL A 79 9.92 9.28 0.98
N TYR A 80 10.55 8.11 0.89
CA TYR A 80 11.81 7.89 0.17
C TYR A 80 11.61 6.84 -0.93
N GLY A 81 12.18 7.10 -2.09
CA GLY A 81 12.22 6.13 -3.19
C GLY A 81 11.20 6.33 -4.29
N LEU A 82 10.38 7.38 -4.25
CA LEU A 82 9.37 7.65 -5.28
C LEU A 82 9.94 8.15 -6.63
N ASN A 83 11.18 8.60 -6.67
CA ASN A 83 11.75 9.22 -7.88
C ASN A 83 11.69 8.31 -9.10
N TYR A 84 11.88 7.02 -8.93
CA TYR A 84 11.79 6.04 -10.00
C TYR A 84 10.41 6.04 -10.66
N ILE A 85 9.35 6.02 -9.87
CA ILE A 85 7.96 6.06 -10.34
C ILE A 85 7.62 7.42 -10.96
N ILE A 86 7.98 8.50 -10.29
CA ILE A 86 7.69 9.87 -10.74
C ILE A 86 8.23 10.11 -12.16
N LYS A 87 9.40 9.57 -12.49
CA LYS A 87 10.02 9.72 -13.81
C LYS A 87 9.36 8.90 -14.90
N LYS A 88 8.66 7.84 -14.57
CA LYS A 88 8.13 6.87 -15.54
C LYS A 88 6.63 6.97 -15.75
N VAL A 89 5.88 7.30 -14.70
CA VAL A 89 4.42 7.22 -14.71
C VAL A 89 3.79 8.26 -15.61
N GLN A 90 2.71 7.85 -16.29
CA GLN A 90 1.88 8.70 -17.13
C GLN A 90 0.43 8.67 -16.64
N SER A 91 -0.37 9.62 -17.11
CA SER A 91 -1.77 9.77 -16.66
C SER A 91 -2.67 8.57 -17.00
N GLU A 92 -2.35 7.84 -18.04
CA GLU A 92 -3.08 6.63 -18.45
C GLU A 92 -2.67 5.38 -17.65
N ASP A 93 -1.60 5.44 -16.87
CA ASP A 93 -1.10 4.32 -16.09
C ASP A 93 -1.93 4.07 -14.85
N SER A 94 -1.90 2.84 -14.39
CA SER A 94 -2.51 2.39 -13.14
C SER A 94 -1.45 2.02 -12.13
N LEU A 95 -1.55 2.56 -10.91
CA LEU A 95 -0.59 2.37 -9.84
C LEU A 95 -1.29 1.80 -8.61
N LEU A 96 -0.77 0.70 -8.10
CA LEU A 96 -1.25 0.04 -6.89
C LEU A 96 -0.28 0.31 -5.75
N ILE A 97 -0.77 0.92 -4.68
CA ILE A 97 -0.01 1.04 -3.42
C ILE A 97 -0.40 -0.12 -2.52
N VAL A 98 0.59 -0.85 -2.04
CA VAL A 98 0.40 -2.02 -1.16
C VAL A 98 1.06 -1.77 0.18
N ASP A 99 0.30 -1.89 1.25
CA ASP A 99 0.80 -1.84 2.63
C ASP A 99 0.22 -3.02 3.43
N ASP A 100 0.79 -3.29 4.61
CA ASP A 100 0.33 -4.38 5.46
C ASP A 100 -0.94 -4.01 6.23
N VAL A 101 -0.97 -2.83 6.81
CA VAL A 101 -2.09 -2.33 7.60
C VAL A 101 -2.42 -0.90 7.22
N TYR A 102 -3.67 -0.62 6.93
CA TYR A 102 -4.17 0.74 6.83
C TYR A 102 -4.69 1.17 8.20
N ASP A 103 -3.87 1.93 8.91
CA ASP A 103 -4.14 2.39 10.27
C ASP A 103 -4.68 3.83 10.25
N THR A 104 -3.82 4.83 10.43
CA THR A 104 -4.24 6.23 10.36
C THR A 104 -4.48 6.73 8.93
N GLY A 105 -3.89 6.07 7.94
CA GLY A 105 -3.92 6.48 6.55
C GLY A 105 -2.89 7.58 6.20
N MET A 106 -2.13 8.04 7.18
CA MET A 106 -1.19 9.16 6.99
C MET A 106 -0.04 8.81 6.04
N SER A 107 0.51 7.61 6.15
CA SER A 107 1.62 7.16 5.28
C SER A 107 1.18 7.07 3.82
N VAL A 108 0.10 6.39 3.55
CA VAL A 108 -0.46 6.26 2.19
C VAL A 108 -0.90 7.64 1.67
N GLY A 109 -1.53 8.44 2.51
CA GLY A 109 -1.94 9.81 2.16
C GLY A 109 -0.76 10.68 1.73
N LYS A 110 0.37 10.57 2.43
CA LYS A 110 1.59 11.32 2.08
C LYS A 110 2.18 10.84 0.76
N VAL A 111 2.20 9.53 0.51
CA VAL A 111 2.66 8.97 -0.78
C VAL A 111 1.83 9.52 -1.93
N ILE A 112 0.51 9.51 -1.80
CA ILE A 112 -0.40 10.03 -2.84
C ILE A 112 -0.19 11.52 -3.03
N ASN A 113 -0.09 12.29 -1.96
CA ASN A 113 0.13 13.74 -2.04
C ASN A 113 1.46 14.09 -2.71
N ASP A 114 2.54 13.36 -2.41
CA ASP A 114 3.84 13.58 -3.05
C ASP A 114 3.79 13.23 -4.55
N LEU A 115 3.06 12.18 -4.93
CA LEU A 115 2.84 11.85 -6.32
C LEU A 115 2.03 12.92 -7.05
N GLU A 116 0.96 13.41 -6.45
CA GLU A 116 0.14 14.51 -7.02
C GLU A 116 0.99 15.77 -7.27
N THR A 117 1.80 16.15 -6.30
CA THR A 117 2.66 17.32 -6.39
C THR A 117 3.71 17.20 -7.48
N ALA A 118 4.31 16.00 -7.61
CA ALA A 118 5.40 15.77 -8.55
C ALA A 118 4.93 15.42 -9.96
N CYS A 119 3.88 14.62 -10.09
CA CYS A 119 3.40 14.13 -11.40
C CYS A 119 2.47 15.13 -12.10
N LYS A 120 1.74 15.94 -11.34
CA LYS A 120 0.80 16.93 -11.90
C LYS A 120 -0.17 16.29 -12.91
N LYS A 121 -0.13 16.74 -14.18
CA LYS A 121 -0.95 16.19 -15.26
C LYS A 121 -0.67 14.72 -15.60
N ASN A 122 0.47 14.19 -15.17
CA ASN A 122 0.85 12.78 -15.39
C ASN A 122 0.44 11.89 -14.21
N MET A 123 -0.38 12.37 -13.30
CA MET A 123 -0.85 11.61 -12.14
C MET A 123 -1.58 10.35 -12.61
N PRO A 124 -1.12 9.15 -12.20
CA PRO A 124 -1.77 7.90 -12.59
C PRO A 124 -3.06 7.66 -11.83
N ASN A 125 -3.82 6.67 -12.27
CA ASN A 125 -4.96 6.16 -11.50
C ASN A 125 -4.43 5.31 -10.34
N ILE A 126 -4.65 5.75 -9.10
CA ILE A 126 -4.14 5.11 -7.89
C ILE A 126 -5.22 4.32 -7.18
N ARG A 127 -4.90 3.08 -6.81
CA ARG A 127 -5.67 2.28 -5.86
C ARG A 127 -4.76 1.75 -4.77
N VAL A 128 -5.35 1.49 -3.61
CA VAL A 128 -4.65 1.02 -2.41
C VAL A 128 -5.16 -0.36 -2.03
N ALA A 129 -4.25 -1.26 -1.74
CA ALA A 129 -4.54 -2.61 -1.29
C ALA A 129 -3.83 -2.87 0.04
N THR A 130 -4.59 -3.30 1.04
CA THR A 130 -4.06 -3.72 2.34
C THR A 130 -4.82 -4.94 2.82
N PRO A 131 -4.15 -5.96 3.39
CA PRO A 131 -4.87 -7.09 3.96
C PRO A 131 -5.64 -6.73 5.22
N TYR A 132 -5.20 -5.72 5.96
CA TYR A 132 -5.79 -5.32 7.24
C TYR A 132 -6.12 -3.84 7.29
N PHE A 133 -7.24 -3.52 7.92
CA PHE A 133 -7.74 -2.16 8.06
C PHE A 133 -8.23 -1.90 9.47
N LYS A 134 -7.87 -0.75 10.03
CA LYS A 134 -8.31 -0.26 11.34
C LYS A 134 -9.24 0.95 11.16
N PRO A 135 -10.55 0.74 10.98
CA PRO A 135 -11.48 1.84 10.67
C PRO A 135 -11.50 2.94 11.73
N LYS A 136 -11.39 2.56 13.02
CA LYS A 136 -11.44 3.49 14.14
C LYS A 136 -10.22 4.40 14.23
N SER A 137 -9.10 3.98 13.65
CA SER A 137 -7.84 4.76 13.67
C SER A 137 -7.67 5.64 12.43
N ASN A 138 -8.47 5.41 11.40
CA ASN A 138 -8.37 6.15 10.14
C ASN A 138 -8.67 7.64 10.35
N LYS A 139 -7.71 8.47 9.98
CA LYS A 139 -7.77 9.94 10.07
C LYS A 139 -7.98 10.60 8.70
N THR A 140 -8.23 9.81 7.66
CA THR A 140 -8.41 10.28 6.29
C THR A 140 -9.79 9.90 5.78
N ASP A 141 -10.22 10.54 4.69
CA ASP A 141 -11.48 10.20 4.00
C ASP A 141 -11.33 8.99 3.09
N ARG A 142 -10.10 8.52 2.88
CA ARG A 142 -9.82 7.38 2.02
C ARG A 142 -9.97 6.07 2.78
N VAL A 143 -10.58 5.10 2.11
CA VAL A 143 -10.61 3.70 2.51
C VAL A 143 -9.88 2.91 1.42
N PRO A 144 -9.04 1.92 1.75
CA PRO A 144 -8.43 1.08 0.73
C PRO A 144 -9.47 0.45 -0.18
N GLU A 145 -9.22 0.46 -1.48
CA GLU A 145 -10.12 -0.14 -2.48
C GLU A 145 -10.16 -1.66 -2.36
N TYR A 146 -9.06 -2.26 -1.88
CA TYR A 146 -8.95 -3.72 -1.72
C TYR A 146 -8.54 -4.07 -0.30
N LEU A 147 -9.34 -4.93 0.32
CA LEU A 147 -9.14 -5.39 1.70
C LEU A 147 -9.35 -6.91 1.75
N SER A 148 -8.42 -7.62 2.38
CA SER A 148 -8.57 -9.06 2.59
C SER A 148 -9.42 -9.38 3.82
N LEU A 149 -9.27 -8.61 4.89
CA LEU A 149 -10.04 -8.75 6.13
C LEU A 149 -10.57 -7.39 6.56
N ILE A 150 -11.90 -7.32 6.70
CA ILE A 150 -12.59 -6.18 7.29
C ILE A 150 -12.64 -6.43 8.81
N HIS A 151 -12.16 -5.49 9.61
CA HIS A 151 -12.18 -5.49 11.06
C HIS A 151 -11.15 -6.39 11.75
N ILE A 152 -10.01 -5.83 11.96
CA ILE A 152 -9.21 -6.30 13.06
C ILE A 152 -9.08 -5.11 14.01
N SER A 153 -9.60 -5.26 15.21
CA SER A 153 -9.55 -4.22 16.22
C SER A 153 -8.11 -3.81 16.50
N GLU A 154 -7.15 -4.74 16.43
CA GLU A 154 -5.70 -4.46 16.47
C GLU A 154 -4.91 -5.65 15.92
N PRO A 155 -4.55 -5.66 14.64
CA PRO A 155 -3.58 -6.62 14.16
C PRO A 155 -2.21 -6.27 14.74
N THR A 156 -1.58 -7.21 15.41
CA THR A 156 -0.16 -7.12 15.72
C THR A 156 0.61 -7.71 14.55
N ARG A 157 1.66 -7.01 14.15
CA ARG A 157 2.56 -7.52 13.11
C ARG A 157 3.14 -8.86 13.55
N PRO A 158 3.23 -9.85 12.64
CA PRO A 158 3.99 -11.04 12.95
C PRO A 158 5.44 -10.63 13.23
N TYR A 159 6.00 -11.17 14.28
CA TYR A 159 7.44 -11.06 14.50
C TYR A 159 8.13 -11.89 13.41
N LEU A 160 8.69 -11.18 12.48
CA LEU A 160 9.61 -11.77 11.52
C LEU A 160 11.01 -11.79 12.12
#